data_44037d756e6e27a9c7fc8bf03e746e29
#
_entry.id   44037d756e6e27a9c7fc8bf03e746e29
#
_cell.length_a   1.000
_cell.length_b   1.000
_cell.length_c   1.000
_cell.angle_alpha   90.00
_cell.angle_beta   90.00
_cell.angle_gamma   90.00
#
_symmetry.space_group_name_H-M   'P 1'
#
loop_
_entity.id
_entity.type
_entity.pdbx_description
1 polymer ?
#
loop_
_entity_poly.entity_id
_entity_poly.type
_entity_poly.pdbx_seq_one_letter_code
_entity_poly.pdbx_strand_id
1 'polypeptide(L)'
;MAESVECARDQGKFWELQKLLYVDSDSVSRAKLHQYAKKAGVKNARRFQTCLKERKYKERVLNDLKEGMKLGIRGTPTFILGTYDKDTRVGHGELMSGAVSEENFKEVIEKYLSISRAEASLAQ
;
A
#
# COMPACT_ATOMS: atom_id res chain seq x y z
N MET A 1 -7.51 -0.54 11.21
CA MET A 1 -7.43 -1.58 10.15
C MET A 1 -6.02 -1.78 9.59
N ALA A 2 -5.24 -0.74 9.29
CA ALA A 2 -3.88 -0.92 8.77
C ALA A 2 -2.98 -1.79 9.67
N GLU A 3 -2.98 -1.56 10.98
CA GLU A 3 -2.22 -2.41 11.92
C GLU A 3 -2.64 -3.89 11.88
N SER A 4 -3.90 -4.20 11.59
CA SER A 4 -4.36 -5.60 11.57
C SER A 4 -3.82 -6.40 10.38
N VAL A 5 -3.70 -5.79 9.22
CA VAL A 5 -3.11 -6.46 8.06
C VAL A 5 -1.61 -6.67 8.25
N GLU A 6 -0.93 -5.74 8.93
CA GLU A 6 0.48 -5.93 9.32
C GLU A 6 0.64 -7.08 10.33
N CYS A 7 -0.26 -7.19 11.31
CA CYS A 7 -0.26 -8.33 12.23
C CYS A 7 -0.51 -9.68 11.51
N ALA A 8 -1.32 -9.69 10.47
CA ALA A 8 -1.53 -10.87 9.64
C ALA A 8 -0.31 -11.18 8.76
N ARG A 9 0.48 -10.16 8.36
CA ARG A 9 1.75 -10.32 7.64
C ARG A 9 2.72 -11.23 8.39
N ASP A 10 2.77 -11.15 9.71
CA ASP A 10 3.61 -12.02 10.56
C ASP A 10 3.35 -13.51 10.36
N GLN A 11 2.22 -13.85 9.72
CA GLN A 11 1.80 -15.21 9.42
C GLN A 11 1.56 -15.44 7.92
N GLY A 12 2.08 -14.54 7.05
CA GLY A 12 1.97 -14.64 5.60
C GLY A 12 0.55 -14.41 5.08
N LYS A 13 -0.31 -13.68 5.84
CA LYS A 13 -1.75 -13.49 5.53
C LYS A 13 -2.15 -12.03 5.35
N PHE A 14 -1.19 -11.19 4.91
CA PHE A 14 -1.44 -9.78 4.65
C PHE A 14 -2.51 -9.55 3.58
N TRP A 15 -2.30 -10.11 2.40
CA TRP A 15 -3.17 -9.87 1.25
C TRP A 15 -4.55 -10.50 1.40
N GLU A 16 -4.61 -11.70 1.99
CA GLU A 16 -5.87 -12.38 2.25
C GLU A 16 -6.74 -11.59 3.22
N LEU A 17 -6.15 -11.08 4.31
CA LEU A 17 -6.89 -10.26 5.26
C LEU A 17 -7.28 -8.91 4.64
N GLN A 18 -6.37 -8.24 3.94
CA GLN A 18 -6.65 -6.97 3.29
C GLN A 18 -7.83 -7.07 2.32
N LYS A 19 -7.84 -8.10 1.48
CA LYS A 19 -8.94 -8.34 0.53
C LYS A 19 -10.29 -8.47 1.23
N LEU A 20 -10.35 -9.25 2.31
CA LEU A 20 -11.59 -9.42 3.08
C LEU A 20 -12.07 -8.11 3.72
N LEU A 21 -11.14 -7.33 4.28
CA LEU A 21 -11.47 -6.03 4.88
C LEU A 21 -11.94 -5.00 3.85
N TYR A 22 -11.46 -5.11 2.61
CA TYR A 22 -11.89 -4.24 1.51
C TYR A 22 -13.30 -4.56 1.03
N VAL A 23 -13.59 -5.86 0.86
CA VAL A 23 -14.91 -6.33 0.36
C VAL A 23 -16.01 -6.01 1.38
N ASP A 24 -15.72 -6.16 2.66
CA ASP A 24 -16.70 -5.98 3.75
C ASP A 24 -16.53 -4.63 4.47
N SER A 25 -15.96 -3.61 3.82
CA SER A 25 -15.53 -2.35 4.46
C SER A 25 -16.56 -1.72 5.39
N ASP A 26 -17.83 -1.75 5.01
CA ASP A 26 -18.94 -1.16 5.77
C ASP A 26 -19.33 -1.95 7.03
N SER A 27 -18.96 -3.23 7.08
CA SER A 27 -19.30 -4.16 8.16
C SER A 27 -18.16 -4.40 9.14
N VAL A 28 -16.94 -3.95 8.78
CA VAL A 28 -15.76 -4.19 9.59
C VAL A 28 -15.76 -3.35 10.85
N SER A 29 -15.67 -4.02 11.97
CA SER A 29 -15.44 -3.39 13.28
C SER A 29 -14.21 -4.01 13.96
N ARG A 30 -13.62 -3.26 14.89
CA ARG A 30 -12.48 -3.77 15.67
C ARG A 30 -12.79 -5.08 16.39
N ALA A 31 -14.00 -5.24 16.86
CA ALA A 31 -14.46 -6.47 17.55
C ALA A 31 -14.49 -7.68 16.62
N LYS A 32 -14.70 -7.47 15.31
CA LYS A 32 -14.79 -8.55 14.32
C LYS A 32 -13.45 -8.91 13.68
N LEU A 33 -12.38 -8.15 13.91
CA LEU A 33 -11.09 -8.38 13.24
C LEU A 33 -10.54 -9.81 13.41
N HIS A 34 -10.78 -10.45 14.57
CA HIS A 34 -10.35 -11.83 14.78
C HIS A 34 -11.08 -12.83 13.88
N GLN A 35 -12.37 -12.56 13.56
CA GLN A 35 -13.15 -13.41 12.65
C GLN A 35 -12.63 -13.29 11.21
N TYR A 36 -12.32 -12.06 10.77
CA TYR A 36 -11.70 -11.83 9.46
C TYR A 36 -10.31 -12.45 9.37
N ALA A 37 -9.50 -12.33 10.42
CA ALA A 37 -8.19 -12.97 10.47
C ALA A 37 -8.28 -14.51 10.35
N LYS A 38 -9.26 -15.12 11.03
CA LYS A 38 -9.54 -16.56 10.89
C LYS A 38 -9.94 -16.92 9.47
N LYS A 39 -10.87 -16.17 8.85
CA LYS A 39 -11.27 -16.36 7.45
C LYS A 39 -10.09 -16.18 6.47
N ALA A 40 -9.17 -15.27 6.77
CA ALA A 40 -7.95 -15.07 5.98
C ALA A 40 -6.91 -16.19 6.14
N GLY A 41 -7.13 -17.14 7.05
CA GLY A 41 -6.22 -18.25 7.29
C GLY A 41 -5.09 -17.97 8.28
N VAL A 42 -5.27 -16.95 9.14
CA VAL A 42 -4.36 -16.72 10.28
C VAL A 42 -4.50 -17.86 11.26
N LYS A 43 -3.43 -18.65 11.40
CA LYS A 43 -3.44 -19.89 12.19
C LYS A 43 -3.31 -19.62 13.69
N ASN A 44 -2.44 -18.70 14.08
CA ASN A 44 -2.19 -18.37 15.48
C ASN A 44 -2.99 -17.11 15.89
N ALA A 45 -4.24 -17.33 16.29
CA ALA A 45 -5.15 -16.27 16.72
C ALA A 45 -4.61 -15.50 17.95
N ARG A 46 -3.96 -16.17 18.89
CA ARG A 46 -3.39 -15.54 20.09
C ARG A 46 -2.28 -14.55 19.72
N ARG A 47 -1.34 -14.98 18.87
CA ARG A 47 -0.26 -14.11 18.36
C ARG A 47 -0.82 -12.89 17.63
N PHE A 48 -1.84 -13.07 16.81
CA PHE A 48 -2.53 -11.98 16.11
C PHE A 48 -3.18 -11.00 17.09
N GLN A 49 -3.91 -11.49 18.08
CA GLN A 49 -4.56 -10.64 19.09
C GLN A 49 -3.55 -9.88 19.94
N THR A 50 -2.46 -10.53 20.37
CA THR A 50 -1.37 -9.89 21.12
C THR A 50 -0.75 -8.76 20.30
N CYS A 51 -0.44 -9.01 19.04
CA CYS A 51 0.07 -8.00 18.11
C CYS A 51 -0.84 -6.76 18.03
N LEU A 52 -2.16 -6.95 17.93
CA LEU A 52 -3.13 -5.85 17.90
C LEU A 52 -3.24 -5.12 19.23
N LYS A 53 -3.24 -5.85 20.35
CA LYS A 53 -3.34 -5.28 21.70
C LYS A 53 -2.13 -4.41 22.02
N GLU A 54 -0.94 -4.89 21.69
CA GLU A 54 0.33 -4.20 21.90
C GLU A 54 0.60 -3.12 20.85
N ARG A 55 -0.25 -3.03 19.82
CA ARG A 55 -0.11 -2.09 18.71
C ARG A 55 1.28 -2.15 18.07
N LYS A 56 1.79 -3.39 17.88
CA LYS A 56 3.14 -3.69 17.38
C LYS A 56 3.53 -2.86 16.13
N TYR A 57 2.59 -2.60 15.24
CA TYR A 57 2.82 -1.91 13.97
C TYR A 57 2.37 -0.44 13.95
N LYS A 58 2.06 0.14 15.12
CA LYS A 58 1.63 1.55 15.22
C LYS A 58 2.62 2.51 14.56
N GLU A 59 3.88 2.41 14.94
CA GLU A 59 4.93 3.32 14.45
C GLU A 59 5.13 3.17 12.93
N ARG A 60 5.11 1.95 12.41
CA ARG A 60 5.20 1.70 10.98
C ARG A 60 4.07 2.38 10.23
N VAL A 61 2.81 2.15 10.65
CA VAL A 61 1.63 2.75 10.02
C VAL A 61 1.66 4.28 10.10
N LEU A 62 2.11 4.84 11.24
CA LEU A 62 2.25 6.29 11.38
C LEU A 62 3.37 6.86 10.49
N ASN A 63 4.47 6.13 10.32
CA ASN A 63 5.54 6.56 9.43
C ASN A 63 5.11 6.54 7.97
N ASP A 64 4.42 5.49 7.53
CA ASP A 64 3.85 5.41 6.17
C ASP A 64 2.89 6.59 5.91
N LEU A 65 2.05 6.94 6.90
CA LEU A 65 1.16 8.10 6.81
C LEU A 65 1.95 9.41 6.68
N LYS A 66 2.98 9.60 7.51
CA LYS A 66 3.83 10.81 7.47
C LYS A 66 4.55 10.94 6.13
N GLU A 67 5.09 9.84 5.61
CA GLU A 67 5.75 9.85 4.28
C GLU A 67 4.75 10.20 3.17
N GLY A 68 3.56 9.62 3.19
CA GLY A 68 2.49 10.00 2.25
C GLY A 68 2.16 11.49 2.32
N MET A 69 2.05 12.05 3.52
CA MET A 69 1.80 13.49 3.69
C MET A 69 2.93 14.36 3.16
N LYS A 70 4.20 13.98 3.36
CA LYS A 70 5.36 14.67 2.79
C LYS A 70 5.36 14.68 1.27
N LEU A 71 4.91 13.59 0.66
CA LEU A 71 4.73 13.47 -0.79
C LEU A 71 3.52 14.25 -1.32
N GLY A 72 2.77 14.94 -0.47
CA GLY A 72 1.59 15.71 -0.87
C GLY A 72 0.32 14.87 -1.04
N ILE A 73 0.30 13.63 -0.61
CA ILE A 73 -0.90 12.77 -0.65
C ILE A 73 -1.91 13.29 0.37
N ARG A 74 -3.09 13.71 -0.11
CA ARG A 74 -4.16 14.30 0.71
C ARG A 74 -5.46 13.51 0.70
N GLY A 75 -5.51 12.45 -0.09
CA GLY A 75 -6.72 11.64 -0.24
C GLY A 75 -6.46 10.36 -1.01
N THR A 76 -7.49 9.55 -1.16
CA THR A 76 -7.46 8.27 -1.88
C THR A 76 -8.53 8.20 -2.96
N PRO A 77 -8.24 7.54 -4.06
CA PRO A 77 -6.94 7.00 -4.44
C PRO A 77 -5.93 8.10 -4.82
N THR A 78 -4.65 7.85 -4.58
CA THR A 78 -3.55 8.67 -5.10
C THR A 78 -2.49 7.73 -5.67
N PHE A 79 -1.99 8.07 -6.85
CA PHE A 79 -0.98 7.29 -7.57
C PHE A 79 0.25 8.16 -7.81
N ILE A 80 1.42 7.56 -7.80
CA ILE A 80 2.66 8.18 -8.23
C ILE A 80 3.20 7.34 -9.37
N LEU A 81 3.32 7.94 -10.54
CA LEU A 81 3.84 7.32 -11.75
C LEU A 81 5.14 8.01 -12.15
N GLY A 82 6.16 7.22 -12.46
CA GLY A 82 7.47 7.79 -12.79
C GLY A 82 8.52 6.73 -13.05
N THR A 83 9.77 7.20 -13.16
CA THR A 83 10.96 6.37 -13.24
C THR A 83 11.59 6.20 -11.86
N TYR A 84 12.27 5.09 -11.65
CA TYR A 84 12.99 4.78 -10.42
C TYR A 84 14.40 4.30 -10.73
N ASP A 85 15.37 5.03 -10.21
CA ASP A 85 16.78 4.64 -10.27
C ASP A 85 17.11 3.73 -9.08
N LYS A 86 17.54 2.51 -9.37
CA LYS A 86 17.85 1.49 -8.35
C LYS A 86 19.14 1.80 -7.60
N ASP A 87 20.10 2.47 -8.25
CA ASP A 87 21.42 2.73 -7.69
C ASP A 87 21.36 3.90 -6.70
N THR A 88 20.72 4.98 -7.11
CA THR A 88 20.53 6.17 -6.26
C THR A 88 19.34 6.03 -5.31
N ARG A 89 18.42 5.11 -5.57
CA ARG A 89 17.12 4.94 -4.89
C ARG A 89 16.22 6.17 -4.96
N VAL A 90 16.36 6.95 -6.01
CA VAL A 90 15.56 8.16 -6.26
C VAL A 90 14.52 7.87 -7.34
N GLY A 91 13.29 8.27 -7.06
CA GLY A 91 12.19 8.25 -8.02
C GLY A 91 11.88 9.66 -8.51
N HIS A 92 11.62 9.80 -9.80
CA HIS A 92 11.11 11.01 -10.44
C HIS A 92 9.77 10.69 -11.07
N GLY A 93 8.73 11.40 -10.65
CA GLY A 93 7.39 11.10 -11.12
C GLY A 93 6.41 12.22 -10.85
N GLU A 94 5.19 11.99 -11.28
CA GLU A 94 4.07 12.90 -11.02
C GLU A 94 2.98 12.21 -10.20
N LEU A 95 2.31 13.03 -9.40
CA LEU A 95 1.24 12.59 -8.51
C LEU A 95 -0.11 12.77 -9.22
N MET A 96 -0.88 11.70 -9.26
CA MET A 96 -2.23 11.66 -9.82
C MET A 96 -3.22 11.40 -8.69
N SER A 97 -4.10 12.35 -8.42
CA SER A 97 -5.08 12.27 -7.31
C SER A 97 -6.49 11.98 -7.83
N GLY A 98 -7.22 11.16 -7.09
CA GLY A 98 -8.59 10.79 -7.40
C GLY A 98 -8.72 9.62 -8.38
N ALA A 99 -9.96 9.36 -8.78
CA ALA A 99 -10.29 8.35 -9.79
C ALA A 99 -9.90 8.87 -11.19
N VAL A 100 -8.71 8.51 -11.62
CA VAL A 100 -8.14 8.94 -12.91
C VAL A 100 -8.63 8.01 -14.01
N SER A 101 -8.94 8.55 -15.20
CA SER A 101 -9.36 7.75 -16.34
C SER A 101 -8.24 6.84 -16.87
N GLU A 102 -8.62 5.76 -17.55
CA GLU A 102 -7.67 4.85 -18.18
C GLU A 102 -6.79 5.58 -19.20
N GLU A 103 -7.35 6.53 -19.95
CA GLU A 103 -6.63 7.33 -20.95
C GLU A 103 -5.53 8.15 -20.30
N ASN A 104 -5.84 8.87 -19.21
CA ASN A 104 -4.84 9.63 -18.47
C ASN A 104 -3.73 8.74 -17.89
N PHE A 105 -4.07 7.54 -17.40
CA PHE A 105 -3.07 6.57 -16.97
C PHE A 105 -2.15 6.17 -18.13
N LYS A 106 -2.71 5.85 -19.30
CA LYS A 106 -1.93 5.49 -20.48
C LYS A 106 -0.97 6.60 -20.89
N GLU A 107 -1.44 7.84 -20.97
CA GLU A 107 -0.60 8.99 -21.32
C GLU A 107 0.60 9.12 -20.38
N VAL A 108 0.37 9.07 -19.07
CA VAL A 108 1.45 9.21 -18.08
C VAL A 108 2.40 8.02 -18.13
N ILE A 109 1.90 6.80 -18.28
CA ILE A 109 2.71 5.60 -18.43
C ILE A 109 3.59 5.69 -19.67
N GLU A 110 3.03 6.03 -20.85
CA GLU A 110 3.79 6.16 -22.09
C GLU A 110 4.86 7.27 -22.01
N LYS A 111 4.55 8.39 -21.36
CA LYS A 111 5.52 9.46 -21.09
C LYS A 111 6.76 8.92 -20.35
N TYR A 112 6.56 8.22 -19.24
CA TYR A 112 7.68 7.71 -18.44
C TYR A 112 8.38 6.52 -19.07
N LEU A 113 7.71 5.69 -19.84
CA LEU A 113 8.33 4.65 -20.65
C LEU A 113 9.25 5.25 -21.72
N SER A 114 8.84 6.33 -22.37
CA SER A 114 9.65 7.04 -23.37
C SER A 114 10.90 7.65 -22.75
N ILE A 115 10.79 8.27 -21.57
CA ILE A 115 11.94 8.81 -20.82
C ILE A 115 12.92 7.68 -20.47
N SER A 116 12.42 6.59 -19.91
CA SER A 116 13.26 5.44 -19.52
C SER A 116 14.00 4.81 -20.71
N ARG A 117 13.36 4.71 -21.87
CA ARG A 117 13.98 4.22 -23.11
C ARG A 117 15.06 5.15 -23.62
N ALA A 118 14.82 6.47 -23.56
CA ALA A 118 15.82 7.48 -23.97
C ALA A 118 17.06 7.44 -23.06
N GLU A 119 16.89 7.35 -21.74
CA GLU A 119 17.96 7.22 -20.77
C GLU A 119 18.78 5.94 -21.00
N ALA A 120 18.13 4.80 -21.25
CA ALA A 120 18.80 3.54 -21.56
C ALA A 120 19.63 3.61 -22.86
N SER A 121 19.18 4.37 -23.86
CA SER A 121 19.93 4.57 -25.12
C SER A 121 21.17 5.45 -24.95
N LEU A 122 21.13 6.41 -24.01
CA LEU A 122 22.28 7.28 -23.72
C LEU A 122 23.36 6.60 -22.87
N ALA A 123 23.00 5.55 -22.14
CA ALA A 123 23.91 4.78 -21.27
C ALA A 123 24.73 3.72 -22.04
N GLN A 124 24.49 3.54 -23.35
CA GLN A 124 25.27 2.64 -24.25
C GLN A 124 26.32 3.42 -25.01
#